data_7e53ec3e709fa83fff1c243eadc64927
#
_entry.id   7e53ec3e709fa83fff1c243eadc64927
#
_cell.length_a   1.000
_cell.length_b   1.000
_cell.length_c   1.000
_cell.angle_alpha   90.00
_cell.angle_beta   90.00
_cell.angle_gamma   90.00
#
_symmetry.space_group_name_H-M   'P 1'
#
loop_
_entity.id
_entity.type
_entity.pdbx_description
1 polymer ?
#
loop_
_entity_poly.entity_id
_entity_poly.type
_entity_poly.pdbx_seq_one_letter_code
_entity_poly.pdbx_strand_id
1 'polypeptide(L)'
;MKILGVGADIIEKSRIKTSLKNKFFIKRIFTTSEISKAKKIKDKVSYYSNRFAAKEAFSKSLGTGFRNNLNFKDISIINDKLGKPSFKISEKIKKIVKKQFKISSFNFFLSISDEKKYSLAYVILQKKWRLIKIFLQKI
;
A
#
# COMPACT_ATOMS: atom_id res chain seq x y z
N MET A 1 -0.73 13.09 17.93
CA MET A 1 -0.74 12.05 16.86
C MET A 1 -2.17 11.58 16.67
N LYS A 2 -2.64 11.51 15.41
CA LYS A 2 -4.01 11.06 15.12
C LYS A 2 -3.98 9.96 14.07
N ILE A 3 -4.57 8.82 14.39
CA ILE A 3 -4.82 7.74 13.43
C ILE A 3 -6.11 8.07 12.69
N LEU A 4 -6.04 8.12 11.35
CA LEU A 4 -7.17 8.44 10.48
C LEU A 4 -7.85 7.20 9.95
N GLY A 5 -7.11 6.10 9.81
CA GLY A 5 -7.66 4.86 9.32
C GLY A 5 -6.72 3.68 9.52
N VAL A 6 -7.33 2.51 9.53
CA VAL A 6 -6.67 1.21 9.66
C VAL A 6 -7.24 0.29 8.60
N GLY A 7 -6.39 -0.46 7.93
CA GLY A 7 -6.78 -1.46 6.97
C GLY A 7 -6.05 -2.77 7.19
N ALA A 8 -6.76 -3.87 7.07
CA ALA A 8 -6.16 -5.20 7.09
C ALA A 8 -6.77 -6.04 5.97
N ASP A 9 -5.95 -6.89 5.40
CA ASP A 9 -6.38 -7.85 4.40
C ASP A 9 -5.61 -9.15 4.53
N ILE A 10 -6.32 -10.24 4.37
CA ILE A 10 -5.75 -11.58 4.31
C ILE A 10 -6.15 -12.23 2.99
N ILE A 11 -5.19 -12.83 2.30
CA ILE A 11 -5.43 -13.51 1.03
C ILE A 11 -4.85 -14.92 1.04
N GLU A 12 -5.62 -15.86 0.56
CA GLU A 12 -5.15 -17.22 0.33
C GLU A 12 -4.27 -17.26 -0.93
N LYS A 13 -3.02 -17.70 -0.78
CA LYS A 13 -2.04 -17.72 -1.88
C LYS A 13 -2.48 -18.56 -3.07
N SER A 14 -3.24 -19.63 -2.84
CA SER A 14 -3.77 -20.47 -3.93
C SER A 14 -4.67 -19.69 -4.89
N ARG A 15 -5.42 -18.73 -4.39
CA ARG A 15 -6.28 -17.85 -5.21
C ARG A 15 -5.45 -16.94 -6.11
N ILE A 16 -4.38 -16.38 -5.59
CA ILE A 16 -3.45 -15.55 -6.38
C ILE A 16 -2.72 -16.42 -7.40
N LYS A 17 -2.26 -17.60 -7.02
CA LYS A 17 -1.63 -18.55 -7.96
C LYS A 17 -2.50 -18.81 -9.19
N THR A 18 -3.80 -19.03 -8.99
CA THR A 18 -4.77 -19.21 -10.10
C THR A 18 -4.91 -17.92 -10.91
N SER A 19 -5.06 -16.78 -10.27
CA SER A 19 -5.21 -15.49 -10.95
C SER A 19 -3.98 -15.07 -11.77
N LEU A 20 -2.77 -15.46 -11.35
CA LEU A 20 -1.52 -15.16 -12.06
C LEU A 20 -1.42 -15.83 -13.44
N LYS A 21 -2.23 -16.84 -13.73
CA LYS A 21 -2.34 -17.44 -15.07
C LYS A 21 -2.93 -16.48 -16.09
N ASN A 22 -3.65 -15.45 -15.63
CA ASN A 22 -4.25 -14.43 -16.47
C ASN A 22 -3.36 -13.19 -16.53
N LYS A 23 -2.79 -12.92 -17.70
CA LYS A 23 -1.92 -11.75 -17.92
C LYS A 23 -2.64 -10.41 -17.70
N PHE A 24 -3.94 -10.35 -17.99
CA PHE A 24 -4.74 -9.14 -17.74
C PHE A 24 -4.88 -8.84 -16.26
N PHE A 25 -5.03 -9.86 -15.42
CA PHE A 25 -5.04 -9.69 -13.97
C PHE A 25 -3.75 -9.02 -13.49
N ILE A 26 -2.60 -9.54 -13.89
CA ILE A 26 -1.29 -8.99 -13.49
C ILE A 26 -1.17 -7.52 -13.89
N LYS A 27 -1.47 -7.20 -15.15
CA LYS A 27 -1.38 -5.83 -15.67
C LYS A 27 -2.36 -4.86 -15.02
N ARG A 28 -3.53 -5.34 -14.60
CA ARG A 28 -4.56 -4.53 -13.96
C ARG A 28 -4.22 -4.19 -12.51
N ILE A 29 -3.58 -5.11 -11.79
CA ILE A 29 -3.36 -5.00 -10.34
C ILE A 29 -1.99 -4.41 -10.01
N PHE A 30 -0.95 -4.83 -10.72
CA PHE A 30 0.43 -4.53 -10.36
C PHE A 30 1.04 -3.47 -11.26
N THR A 31 1.91 -2.62 -10.65
CA THR A 31 2.62 -1.59 -11.40
C THR A 31 3.68 -2.21 -12.29
N THR A 32 4.10 -1.48 -13.32
CA THR A 32 5.21 -1.91 -14.21
C THR A 32 6.47 -2.22 -13.41
N SER A 33 6.79 -1.41 -12.41
CA SER A 33 7.94 -1.63 -11.52
C SER A 33 7.82 -2.92 -10.72
N GLU A 34 6.63 -3.19 -10.16
CA GLU A 34 6.35 -4.43 -9.41
C GLU A 34 6.49 -5.66 -10.30
N ILE A 35 5.93 -5.61 -11.51
CA ILE A 35 6.03 -6.71 -12.49
C ILE A 35 7.49 -6.94 -12.90
N SER A 36 8.25 -5.89 -13.14
CA SER A 36 9.66 -5.99 -13.50
C SER A 36 10.48 -6.66 -12.39
N LYS A 37 10.27 -6.27 -11.14
CA LYS A 37 10.95 -6.88 -9.99
C LYS A 37 10.55 -8.33 -9.77
N ALA A 38 9.31 -8.70 -10.07
CA ALA A 38 8.82 -10.07 -9.94
C ALA A 38 9.61 -11.06 -10.80
N LYS A 39 10.17 -10.63 -11.94
CA LYS A 39 10.97 -11.47 -12.82
C LYS A 39 12.21 -12.07 -12.14
N LYS A 40 12.75 -11.37 -11.13
CA LYS A 40 13.93 -11.79 -10.37
C LYS A 40 13.58 -12.55 -9.08
N ILE A 41 12.31 -12.69 -8.77
CA ILE A 41 11.84 -13.33 -7.55
C ILE A 41 11.55 -14.80 -7.81
N LYS A 42 12.07 -15.67 -6.94
CA LYS A 42 11.86 -17.12 -7.04
C LYS A 42 10.42 -17.50 -6.72
N ASP A 43 9.93 -17.09 -5.56
CA ASP A 43 8.55 -17.33 -5.12
C ASP A 43 7.63 -16.18 -5.56
N LYS A 44 7.18 -16.27 -6.81
CA LYS A 44 6.30 -15.24 -7.40
C LYS A 44 4.93 -15.20 -6.77
N VAL A 45 4.41 -16.33 -6.32
CA VAL A 45 3.08 -16.41 -5.71
C VAL A 45 3.07 -15.61 -4.40
N SER A 46 4.05 -15.81 -3.54
CA SER A 46 4.18 -15.01 -2.31
C SER A 46 4.41 -13.54 -2.61
N TYR A 47 5.27 -13.22 -3.56
CA TYR A 47 5.55 -11.84 -3.97
C TYR A 47 4.28 -11.08 -4.37
N TYR A 48 3.49 -11.65 -5.26
CA TYR A 48 2.26 -11.03 -5.73
C TYR A 48 1.15 -11.05 -4.68
N SER A 49 1.04 -12.13 -3.90
CA SER A 49 0.06 -12.23 -2.81
C SER A 49 0.27 -11.16 -1.74
N ASN A 50 1.52 -10.94 -1.35
CA ASN A 50 1.90 -9.92 -0.37
C ASN A 50 1.52 -8.52 -0.87
N ARG A 51 1.78 -8.22 -2.12
CA ARG A 51 1.45 -6.94 -2.74
C ARG A 51 -0.05 -6.75 -2.93
N PHE A 52 -0.75 -7.79 -3.33
CA PHE A 52 -2.20 -7.74 -3.44
C PHE A 52 -2.86 -7.42 -2.09
N ALA A 53 -2.48 -8.17 -1.04
CA ALA A 53 -2.99 -7.92 0.31
C ALA A 53 -2.66 -6.50 0.80
N ALA A 54 -1.45 -6.00 0.52
CA ALA A 54 -1.05 -4.64 0.89
C ALA A 54 -1.90 -3.57 0.19
N LYS A 55 -2.22 -3.75 -1.08
CA LYS A 55 -3.08 -2.81 -1.84
C LYS A 55 -4.52 -2.81 -1.33
N GLU A 56 -5.06 -3.97 -1.03
CA GLU A 56 -6.39 -4.10 -0.40
C GLU A 56 -6.41 -3.44 0.98
N ALA A 57 -5.42 -3.72 1.82
CA ALA A 57 -5.31 -3.12 3.14
C ALA A 57 -5.16 -1.59 3.07
N PHE A 58 -4.41 -1.08 2.08
CA PHE A 58 -4.30 0.35 1.82
C PHE A 58 -5.67 0.97 1.53
N SER A 59 -6.43 0.39 0.62
CA SER A 59 -7.76 0.88 0.26
C SER A 59 -8.70 0.89 1.46
N LYS A 60 -8.63 -0.14 2.29
CA LYS A 60 -9.43 -0.23 3.52
C LYS A 60 -9.04 0.83 4.55
N SER A 61 -7.77 1.21 4.62
CA SER A 61 -7.32 2.25 5.55
C SER A 61 -7.90 3.63 5.24
N LEU A 62 -8.28 3.87 3.98
CA LEU A 62 -9.00 5.07 3.58
C LEU A 62 -10.49 5.05 3.98
N GLY A 63 -11.02 3.88 4.32
CA GLY A 63 -12.43 3.69 4.65
C GLY A 63 -13.38 3.64 3.44
N THR A 64 -12.88 3.89 2.25
CA THR A 64 -13.66 3.94 1.00
C THR A 64 -13.40 2.77 0.07
N GLY A 65 -12.35 1.97 0.32
CA GLY A 65 -11.93 0.92 -0.59
C GLY A 65 -11.48 1.50 -1.93
N PHE A 66 -11.70 0.76 -3.02
CA PHE A 66 -11.37 1.19 -4.38
C PHE A 66 -12.45 2.08 -5.01
N ARG A 67 -12.94 3.03 -4.26
CA ARG A 67 -13.84 4.09 -4.72
C ARG A 67 -13.05 5.38 -4.98
N ASN A 68 -13.76 6.43 -5.42
CA ASN A 68 -13.18 7.76 -5.63
C ASN A 68 -11.97 7.74 -6.58
N ASN A 69 -12.07 6.94 -7.65
CA ASN A 69 -11.04 6.85 -8.70
C ASN A 69 -9.71 6.24 -8.23
N LEU A 70 -9.69 5.54 -7.11
CA LEU A 70 -8.52 4.79 -6.67
C LEU A 70 -8.48 3.42 -7.35
N ASN A 71 -7.38 3.13 -8.05
CA ASN A 71 -7.13 1.85 -8.71
C ASN A 71 -5.95 1.13 -8.06
N PHE A 72 -5.88 -0.19 -8.22
CA PHE A 72 -4.77 -0.99 -7.71
C PHE A 72 -3.39 -0.49 -8.16
N LYS A 73 -3.27 -0.06 -9.41
CA LYS A 73 -2.00 0.44 -9.97
C LYS A 73 -1.57 1.80 -9.43
N ASP A 74 -2.47 2.54 -8.80
CA ASP A 74 -2.12 3.80 -8.12
C ASP A 74 -1.34 3.55 -6.83
N ILE A 75 -1.44 2.34 -6.29
CA ILE A 75 -0.77 1.93 -5.06
C ILE A 75 0.46 1.12 -5.43
N SER A 76 1.63 1.65 -5.16
CA SER A 76 2.91 0.99 -5.42
C SER A 76 3.62 0.64 -4.13
N ILE A 77 4.06 -0.60 -4.01
CA ILE A 77 4.85 -1.07 -2.87
C ILE A 77 6.32 -1.12 -3.27
N ILE A 78 7.16 -0.50 -2.46
CA ILE A 78 8.61 -0.53 -2.57
C ILE A 78 9.21 -1.17 -1.33
N ASN A 79 10.42 -1.70 -1.46
CA ASN A 79 11.18 -2.25 -0.34
C ASN A 79 12.48 -1.47 -0.18
N ASP A 80 12.89 -1.24 1.06
CA ASP A 80 14.21 -0.67 1.34
C ASP A 80 15.31 -1.74 1.21
N LYS A 81 16.55 -1.35 1.50
CA LYS A 81 17.71 -2.25 1.40
C LYS A 81 17.63 -3.45 2.34
N LEU A 82 16.88 -3.34 3.44
CA LEU A 82 16.66 -4.41 4.41
C LEU A 82 15.41 -5.24 4.13
N GLY A 83 14.70 -4.93 3.03
CA GLY A 83 13.49 -5.62 2.63
C GLY A 83 12.20 -5.08 3.26
N LYS A 84 12.26 -4.01 4.05
CA LYS A 84 11.07 -3.42 4.67
C LYS A 84 10.14 -2.83 3.61
N PRO A 85 8.87 -3.27 3.55
CA PRO A 85 7.91 -2.73 2.59
C PRO A 85 7.37 -1.37 3.04
N SER A 86 7.12 -0.52 2.05
CA SER A 86 6.41 0.74 2.23
C SER A 86 5.66 1.13 0.95
N PHE A 87 4.80 2.13 1.05
CA PHE A 87 4.10 2.66 -0.11
C PHE A 87 4.86 3.83 -0.73
N LYS A 88 4.97 3.82 -2.04
CA LYS A 88 5.38 4.99 -2.80
C LYS A 88 4.15 5.88 -3.01
N ILE A 89 4.13 7.06 -2.39
CA ILE A 89 2.97 7.94 -2.42
C ILE A 89 3.05 8.85 -3.65
N SER A 90 2.10 8.68 -4.56
CA SER A 90 1.95 9.50 -5.76
C SER A 90 1.20 10.80 -5.47
N GLU A 91 1.28 11.75 -6.39
CA GLU A 91 0.49 12.98 -6.32
C GLU A 91 -1.02 12.70 -6.33
N LYS A 92 -1.46 11.65 -7.04
CA LYS A 92 -2.85 11.23 -7.06
C LYS A 92 -3.33 10.81 -5.67
N ILE A 93 -2.54 9.99 -4.95
CA ILE A 93 -2.86 9.56 -3.58
C ILE A 93 -2.89 10.76 -2.63
N LYS A 94 -1.92 11.69 -2.75
CA LYS A 94 -1.93 12.93 -1.96
C LYS A 94 -3.21 13.72 -2.13
N LYS A 95 -3.69 13.85 -3.37
CA LYS A 95 -4.97 14.54 -3.67
C LYS A 95 -6.16 13.82 -3.06
N ILE A 96 -6.21 12.48 -3.15
CA ILE A 96 -7.28 11.68 -2.55
C ILE A 96 -7.35 11.88 -1.04
N VAL A 97 -6.21 11.76 -0.36
CA VAL A 97 -6.12 11.93 1.10
C VAL A 97 -6.50 13.35 1.51
N LYS A 98 -5.97 14.36 0.81
CA LYS A 98 -6.28 15.76 1.07
C LYS A 98 -7.76 16.06 0.92
N LYS A 99 -8.40 15.55 -0.12
CA LYS A 99 -9.83 15.75 -0.36
C LYS A 99 -10.68 15.06 0.70
N GLN A 100 -10.34 13.82 1.07
CA GLN A 100 -11.15 13.02 1.99
C GLN A 100 -10.98 13.45 3.45
N PHE A 101 -9.76 13.69 3.91
CA PHE A 101 -9.44 13.95 5.32
C PHE A 101 -9.14 15.42 5.63
N LYS A 102 -9.10 16.28 4.61
CA LYS A 102 -8.77 17.71 4.74
C LYS A 102 -7.40 17.96 5.38
N ILE A 103 -6.42 17.12 5.05
CA ILE A 103 -5.04 17.19 5.53
C ILE A 103 -4.07 17.12 4.36
N SER A 104 -2.87 17.67 4.54
CA SER A 104 -1.80 17.63 3.54
C SER A 104 -0.56 16.89 4.02
N SER A 105 -0.48 16.55 5.30
CA SER A 105 0.67 15.85 5.88
C SER A 105 0.21 14.58 6.60
N PHE A 106 0.70 13.45 6.12
CA PHE A 106 0.28 12.13 6.59
C PHE A 106 1.37 11.08 6.36
N ASN A 107 1.24 9.96 7.06
CA ASN A 107 2.03 8.74 6.81
C ASN A 107 1.12 7.54 6.61
N PHE A 108 1.52 6.66 5.70
CA PHE A 108 1.04 5.29 5.67
C PHE A 108 2.12 4.36 6.23
N PHE A 109 1.73 3.52 7.16
CA PHE A 109 2.58 2.46 7.68
C PHE A 109 2.08 1.12 7.17
N LEU A 110 2.99 0.25 6.77
CA LEU A 110 2.69 -1.05 6.20
C LEU A 110 3.45 -2.14 6.94
N SER A 111 2.73 -3.18 7.33
CA SER A 111 3.32 -4.44 7.77
C SER A 111 2.73 -5.58 6.94
N ILE A 112 3.59 -6.49 6.50
CA ILE A 112 3.20 -7.68 5.77
C ILE A 112 3.70 -8.89 6.53
N SER A 113 2.83 -9.86 6.73
CA SER A 113 3.16 -11.16 7.28
C SER A 113 2.67 -12.23 6.33
N ASP A 114 3.53 -13.16 5.97
CA ASP A 114 3.13 -14.28 5.15
C ASP A 114 3.60 -15.61 5.72
N GLU A 115 2.82 -16.62 5.44
CA GLU A 115 3.11 -17.98 5.78
C GLU A 115 2.83 -18.85 4.54
N LYS A 116 2.86 -20.16 4.67
CA LYS A 116 2.75 -21.08 3.52
C LYS A 116 1.48 -20.87 2.69
N LYS A 117 0.33 -20.65 3.34
CA LYS A 117 -0.99 -20.58 2.68
C LYS A 117 -1.55 -19.17 2.52
N TYR A 118 -1.17 -18.24 3.38
CA TYR A 118 -1.80 -16.92 3.47
C TYR A 118 -0.78 -15.79 3.46
N SER A 119 -1.17 -14.67 2.89
CA SER A 119 -0.51 -13.37 3.07
C SER A 119 -1.46 -12.44 3.81
N LEU A 120 -0.93 -11.74 4.81
CA LEU A 120 -1.65 -10.75 5.60
C LEU A 120 -0.94 -9.41 5.45
N ALA A 121 -1.70 -8.35 5.23
CA ALA A 121 -1.18 -6.98 5.27
C ALA A 121 -1.98 -6.15 6.26
N TYR A 122 -1.28 -5.23 6.91
CA TYR A 122 -1.85 -4.28 7.86
C TYR A 122 -1.34 -2.89 7.55
N VAL A 123 -2.26 -1.93 7.46
CA VAL A 123 -1.96 -0.54 7.10
C VAL A 123 -2.54 0.41 8.13
N ILE A 124 -1.74 1.39 8.53
CA ILE A 124 -2.18 2.51 9.38
C ILE A 124 -1.98 3.80 8.59
N LEU A 125 -3.02 4.61 8.49
CA LEU A 125 -2.96 5.97 7.98
C LEU A 125 -2.98 6.93 9.16
N GLN A 126 -1.94 7.74 9.26
CA GLN A 126 -1.72 8.66 10.36
C GLN A 126 -1.61 10.09 9.87
N LYS A 127 -2.26 11.03 10.56
CA LYS A 127 -2.02 12.45 10.37
C LYS A 127 -0.68 12.83 10.98
N LYS A 128 0.19 13.47 10.19
CA LYS A 128 1.41 14.10 10.71
C LYS A 128 1.06 15.45 11.31
N TRP A 129 1.68 15.78 12.45
CA TRP A 129 1.70 17.14 12.94
C TRP A 129 2.66 17.97 12.07
N ARG A 130 2.21 19.11 11.58
CA ARG A 130 3.16 20.14 11.17
C ARG A 130 3.85 20.61 12.45
N LEU A 131 5.14 20.36 12.58
CA LEU A 131 5.97 21.16 13.48
C LEU A 131 5.82 22.61 12.97
N ILE A 132 4.99 23.36 13.66
CA ILE A 132 4.90 24.80 13.43
C ILE A 132 6.29 25.32 13.75
N LYS A 133 6.99 25.87 12.76
CA LYS A 133 8.27 26.60 12.91
C LYS A 133 8.07 27.89 13.75
N ILE A 134 7.29 27.83 14.82
CA ILE A 134 7.03 29.00 15.69
C ILE A 134 8.08 29.11 16.81
N PHE A 135 8.88 28.06 17.04
CA PHE A 135 9.85 28.08 18.12
C PHE A 135 11.24 28.60 17.74
N LEU A 136 11.52 28.86 16.46
CA LEU A 136 12.87 29.30 16.03
C LEU A 136 12.97 30.79 15.69
N GLN A 137 11.94 31.59 15.91
CA GLN A 137 12.00 33.05 15.72
C GLN A 137 11.97 33.86 17.03
N LYS A 138 12.14 33.23 18.16
CA LYS A 138 12.21 33.95 19.48
C LYS A 138 13.42 33.55 20.31
N ILE A 139 14.55 33.37 19.65
CA ILE A 139 15.82 33.37 20.36
C ILE A 139 16.75 34.36 19.64
#